data_1ac524f084d378807b0f42cb65862b3c
#
_entry.id   1ac524f084d378807b0f42cb65862b3c
#
_cell.length_a   1.000
_cell.length_b   1.000
_cell.length_c   1.000
_cell.angle_alpha   90.00
_cell.angle_beta   90.00
_cell.angle_gamma   90.00
#
_symmetry.space_group_name_H-M   'P 1'
#
loop_
_entity.id
_entity.type
_entity.pdbx_description
1 polymer ?
#
loop_
_entity_poly.entity_id
_entity_poly.type
_entity_poly.pdbx_seq_one_letter_code
_entity_poly.pdbx_strand_id
1 'polypeptide(L)'
;MIQAVFDGAHVTVCGHAGHAPAGQDIVCAAVSALVYALAGSLEETGQAARICIRRGFAEVEGTGDCGAAFALVRCGLAQLARQYP
;
A
#
# COMPACT_ATOMS: atom_id res chain seq x y z
N MET A 1 -12.19 -7.86 2.35
CA MET A 1 -10.88 -8.12 2.96
C MET A 1 -9.77 -7.59 2.06
N ILE A 2 -8.78 -6.98 2.66
CA ILE A 2 -7.64 -6.40 1.92
C ILE A 2 -6.44 -7.29 2.13
N GLN A 3 -5.74 -7.61 1.04
CA GLN A 3 -4.53 -8.41 1.08
C GLN A 3 -3.38 -7.64 0.47
N ALA A 4 -2.23 -7.66 1.12
CA ALA A 4 -1.02 -7.03 0.62
C ALA A 4 0.06 -8.10 0.51
N VAL A 5 0.69 -8.18 -0.65
CA VAL A 5 1.76 -9.14 -0.90
C VAL A 5 3.01 -8.37 -1.30
N PHE A 6 4.07 -8.56 -0.53
CA PHE A 6 5.37 -7.93 -0.79
C PHE A 6 6.34 -8.95 -1.38
N ASP A 7 7.09 -8.51 -2.37
CA ASP A 7 8.13 -9.34 -2.98
C ASP A 7 9.27 -8.41 -3.41
N GLY A 8 10.29 -8.29 -2.57
CA GLY A 8 11.36 -7.35 -2.82
C GLY A 8 10.83 -5.92 -2.87
N ALA A 9 11.21 -5.18 -3.89
CA ALA A 9 10.75 -3.80 -4.09
C ALA A 9 9.45 -3.77 -4.89
N HIS A 10 8.49 -4.60 -4.50
CA HIS A 10 7.22 -4.74 -5.20
C HIS A 10 6.14 -5.08 -4.20
N VAL A 11 5.02 -4.39 -4.29
CA VAL A 11 3.85 -4.70 -3.46
C VAL A 11 2.60 -4.68 -4.31
N THR A 12 1.74 -5.65 -4.06
CA THR A 12 0.40 -5.72 -4.65
C THR A 12 -0.61 -5.69 -3.51
N VAL A 13 -1.57 -4.79 -3.60
CA VAL A 13 -2.63 -4.66 -2.61
C VAL A 13 -3.95 -4.87 -3.32
N CYS A 14 -4.71 -5.86 -2.89
CA CYS A 14 -5.98 -6.22 -3.51
C CYS A 14 -7.10 -6.23 -2.50
N GLY A 15 -8.31 -6.00 -2.99
CA GLY A 15 -9.51 -6.06 -2.19
C GLY A 15 -9.89 -4.71 -1.66
N HIS A 16 -10.98 -4.67 -0.95
CA HIS A 16 -11.44 -3.46 -0.33
C HIS A 16 -12.41 -3.81 0.79
N ALA A 17 -12.63 -2.86 1.67
CA ALA A 17 -13.58 -3.04 2.75
C ALA A 17 -15.03 -2.91 2.27
N GLY A 18 -15.21 -2.56 1.04
CA GLY A 18 -16.41 -2.67 0.24
C GLY A 18 -17.69 -2.20 0.90
N HIS A 19 -18.49 -3.09 1.33
CA HIS A 19 -19.80 -2.82 1.91
C HIS A 19 -19.74 -2.55 3.39
N ALA A 20 -18.59 -2.21 3.88
CA ALA A 20 -18.41 -2.09 5.29
C ALA A 20 -19.15 -0.88 5.85
N PRO A 21 -19.61 -0.95 7.09
CA PRO A 21 -20.08 0.23 7.79
C PRO A 21 -19.01 1.30 7.82
N ALA A 22 -19.41 2.53 8.09
CA ALA A 22 -18.55 3.70 8.07
C ALA A 22 -17.21 3.49 8.79
N GLY A 23 -17.19 2.70 9.85
CA GLY A 23 -15.97 2.45 10.60
C GLY A 23 -14.89 1.72 9.83
N GLN A 24 -15.24 0.99 8.79
CA GLN A 24 -14.25 0.26 8.00
C GLN A 24 -13.71 1.07 6.82
N ASP A 25 -14.35 2.18 6.49
CA ASP A 25 -13.80 3.10 5.51
C ASP A 25 -12.49 3.70 6.01
N ILE A 26 -12.32 3.76 7.33
CA ILE A 26 -11.08 4.25 7.93
C ILE A 26 -9.92 3.35 7.54
N VAL A 27 -10.13 2.03 7.53
CA VAL A 27 -9.09 1.08 7.15
C VAL A 27 -8.71 1.26 5.69
N CYS A 28 -9.70 1.37 4.80
CA CYS A 28 -9.45 1.61 3.39
C CYS A 28 -8.68 2.91 3.17
N ALA A 29 -9.08 3.96 3.89
CA ALA A 29 -8.40 5.25 3.78
C ALA A 29 -6.96 5.16 4.26
N ALA A 30 -6.72 4.44 5.36
CA ALA A 30 -5.38 4.29 5.90
C ALA A 30 -4.48 3.50 4.96
N VAL A 31 -5.00 2.39 4.39
CA VAL A 31 -4.25 1.60 3.43
C VAL A 31 -3.95 2.44 2.19
N SER A 32 -4.93 3.18 1.69
CA SER A 32 -4.74 4.03 0.53
C SER A 32 -3.69 5.10 0.78
N ALA A 33 -3.70 5.72 1.96
CA ALA A 33 -2.72 6.73 2.30
C ALA A 33 -1.29 6.17 2.25
N LEU A 34 -1.10 4.95 2.78
CA LEU A 34 0.21 4.30 2.77
C LEU A 34 0.66 3.98 1.33
N VAL A 35 -0.27 3.48 0.52
CA VAL A 35 0.05 3.15 -0.88
C VAL A 35 0.38 4.40 -1.68
N TYR A 36 -0.42 5.45 -1.53
CA TYR A 36 -0.15 6.71 -2.24
C TYR A 36 1.15 7.35 -1.77
N ALA A 37 1.45 7.27 -0.47
CA ALA A 37 2.70 7.80 0.05
C ALA A 37 3.90 7.07 -0.56
N LEU A 38 3.80 5.74 -0.67
CA LEU A 38 4.86 4.95 -1.28
C LEU A 38 5.03 5.32 -2.75
N ALA A 39 3.94 5.32 -3.50
CA ALA A 39 3.99 5.63 -4.93
C ALA A 39 4.54 7.04 -5.17
N GLY A 40 4.03 8.02 -4.44
CA GLY A 40 4.49 9.40 -4.58
C GLY A 40 5.95 9.57 -4.23
N SER A 41 6.40 8.91 -3.15
CA SER A 41 7.80 8.96 -2.74
C SER A 41 8.72 8.39 -3.82
N LEU A 42 8.33 7.27 -4.41
CA LEU A 42 9.14 6.67 -5.47
C LEU A 42 9.18 7.56 -6.72
N GLU A 43 8.07 8.20 -7.04
CA GLU A 43 8.05 9.13 -8.18
C GLU A 43 8.95 10.33 -7.93
N GLU A 44 8.90 10.90 -6.73
CA GLU A 44 9.71 12.07 -6.40
C GLU A 44 11.20 11.76 -6.42
N THR A 45 11.59 10.55 -6.04
CA THR A 45 12.99 10.16 -5.99
C THR A 45 13.48 9.51 -7.27
N GLY A 46 12.62 9.41 -8.29
CA GLY A 46 13.00 8.76 -9.55
C GLY A 46 13.16 7.26 -9.45
N GLN A 47 12.55 6.65 -8.44
CA GLN A 47 12.70 5.22 -8.17
C GLN A 47 11.44 4.41 -8.49
N ALA A 48 10.46 5.01 -9.15
CA ALA A 48 9.26 4.30 -9.55
C ALA A 48 9.52 3.50 -10.82
N ALA A 49 9.36 2.17 -10.74
CA ALA A 49 9.46 1.31 -11.92
C ALA A 49 8.07 1.04 -12.49
N ARG A 50 7.07 0.87 -11.64
CA ARG A 50 5.71 0.61 -12.08
C ARG A 50 4.74 1.04 -11.00
N ILE A 51 3.73 1.80 -11.40
CA ILE A 51 2.66 2.20 -10.50
C ILE A 51 1.34 2.00 -11.23
N CYS A 52 0.47 1.20 -10.64
CA CYS A 52 -0.87 0.97 -11.18
C CYS A 52 -1.83 0.98 -10.00
N ILE A 53 -2.62 2.03 -9.87
CA ILE A 53 -3.57 2.17 -8.77
C ILE A 53 -4.94 2.37 -9.34
N ARG A 54 -5.86 1.52 -8.94
CA ARG A 54 -7.25 1.63 -9.33
C ARG A 54 -8.12 1.07 -8.20
N ARG A 55 -9.41 1.22 -8.34
CA ARG A 55 -10.33 0.79 -7.29
C ARG A 55 -10.16 -0.68 -6.98
N GLY A 56 -9.86 -0.99 -5.72
CA GLY A 56 -9.71 -2.35 -5.24
C GLY A 56 -8.39 -3.01 -5.60
N PHE A 57 -7.47 -2.28 -6.23
CA PHE A 57 -6.20 -2.86 -6.65
C PHE A 57 -5.11 -1.80 -6.69
N ALA A 58 -3.94 -2.16 -6.21
CA ALA A 58 -2.76 -1.30 -6.34
C ALA A 58 -1.53 -2.17 -6.55
N GLU A 59 -0.68 -1.74 -7.46
CA GLU A 59 0.60 -2.38 -7.67
C GLU A 59 1.65 -1.29 -7.74
N VAL A 60 2.69 -1.42 -6.91
CA VAL A 60 3.78 -0.45 -6.87
C VAL A 60 5.09 -1.21 -6.90
N GLU A 61 5.93 -0.87 -7.86
CA GLU A 61 7.25 -1.47 -7.98
C GLU A 61 8.29 -0.37 -8.00
N GLY A 62 9.33 -0.54 -7.21
CA GLY A 62 10.43 0.41 -7.16
C GLY A 62 11.69 -0.15 -7.76
N THR A 63 12.64 0.75 -8.01
CA THR A 63 13.97 0.38 -8.48
C THR A 63 14.99 1.18 -7.70
N GLY A 64 16.21 0.69 -7.63
CA GLY A 64 17.26 1.35 -6.87
C GLY A 64 17.12 1.10 -5.38
N ASP A 65 17.66 2.00 -4.59
CA ASP A 65 17.71 1.85 -3.14
C ASP A 65 16.45 2.42 -2.50
N CYS A 66 15.35 1.67 -2.58
CA CYS A 66 14.08 2.10 -2.04
C CYS A 66 13.56 1.18 -0.92
N GLY A 67 14.44 0.35 -0.35
CA GLY A 67 14.04 -0.61 0.67
C GLY A 67 13.41 0.00 1.90
N ALA A 68 13.91 1.17 2.32
CA ALA A 68 13.37 1.82 3.51
C ALA A 68 11.92 2.26 3.32
N ALA A 69 11.58 2.74 2.13
CA ALA A 69 10.20 3.15 1.85
C ALA A 69 9.25 1.95 1.89
N PHE A 70 9.66 0.83 1.29
CA PHE A 70 8.85 -0.40 1.34
C PHE A 70 8.75 -0.95 2.76
N ALA A 71 9.83 -0.89 3.54
CA ALA A 71 9.81 -1.35 4.92
C ALA A 71 8.84 -0.53 5.77
N LEU A 72 8.82 0.78 5.57
CA LEU A 72 7.90 1.66 6.28
C LEU A 72 6.45 1.30 5.99
N VAL A 73 6.12 1.11 4.72
CA VAL A 73 4.75 0.79 4.31
C VAL A 73 4.36 -0.60 4.80
N ARG A 74 5.27 -1.57 4.71
CA ARG A 74 4.99 -2.91 5.23
C ARG A 74 4.67 -2.85 6.72
N CYS A 75 5.46 -2.09 7.47
CA CYS A 75 5.22 -1.92 8.91
C CYS A 75 3.86 -1.29 9.17
N GLY A 76 3.51 -0.25 8.42
CA GLY A 76 2.22 0.42 8.57
C GLY A 76 1.05 -0.51 8.28
N LEU A 77 1.14 -1.29 7.22
CA LEU A 77 0.07 -2.24 6.89
C LEU A 77 -0.04 -3.34 7.95
N ALA A 78 1.08 -3.80 8.48
CA ALA A 78 1.07 -4.80 9.55
C ALA A 78 0.42 -4.25 10.82
N GLN A 79 0.67 -2.98 11.14
CA GLN A 79 0.03 -2.33 12.27
C GLN A 79 -1.49 -2.27 12.09
N LEU A 80 -1.94 -1.91 10.89
CA LEU A 80 -3.36 -1.86 10.59
C LEU A 80 -4.00 -3.23 10.72
N ALA A 81 -3.33 -4.27 10.26
CA ALA A 81 -3.86 -5.63 10.34
C ALA A 81 -4.04 -6.07 11.79
N ARG A 82 -3.17 -5.61 12.68
CA ARG A 82 -3.31 -5.92 14.11
C ARG A 82 -4.41 -5.12 14.78
N GLN A 83 -4.59 -3.87 14.35
CA GLN A 83 -5.61 -3.00 14.95
C GLN A 83 -7.02 -3.34 14.45
N TYR A 84 -7.13 -3.81 13.22
CA TYR A 84 -8.40 -4.06 12.56
C TYR A 84 -8.37 -5.43 11.89
N PRO A 85 -8.35 -6.50 12.69
CA PRO A 85 -8.24 -7.87 12.15
C PRO A 85 -9.47 -8.33 11.36
#